data_1803ab0d5ce05e626c2f10fbc5980883
#
_entry.id   1803ab0d5ce05e626c2f10fbc5980883
#
_cell.length_a   1.000
_cell.length_b   1.000
_cell.length_c   1.000
_cell.angle_alpha   90.00
_cell.angle_beta   90.00
_cell.angle_gamma   90.00
#
_symmetry.space_group_name_H-M   'P 1'
#
loop_
_entity.id
_entity.type
_entity.pdbx_description
1 polymer ?
#
loop_
_entity_poly.entity_id
_entity_poly.type
_entity_poly.pdbx_seq_one_letter_code
_entity_poly.pdbx_strand_id
1 'polypeptide(L)'
;GSTTARYIAEGGKRVLVLDSRDSIGSPLQCGELVPTNDEMRRLCPGVPDIDDLLQTPEEAISRRTSEMHIVPPSGRPLRYAFEGLMLNRVLHDEWLVDLASSKGAKYLTGARVESVKGETVTLRDGRNFHGKIIVGAGGHNDPLRRAKWSESSLKIPIKFVLMEGEFGDAVELHFGSMAPGGYAWVFPKERGANIGLGIQNKFSKDRNLNSLADEFISNYEGDITFRGAGSLPMSGSIKQFVKENHLLVGDSAGMVLPSNGAGITIAMVGGR
;
A
#
# COMPACT_ATOMS: atom_id res chain seq x y z
N GLY A 1 -0.84 9.96 -2.15
CA GLY A 1 -2.00 10.88 -2.23
C GLY A 1 -2.01 11.86 -1.07
N SER A 2 -2.41 11.43 0.14
CA SER A 2 -2.53 12.37 1.29
C SER A 2 -1.21 13.03 1.66
N THR A 3 -0.10 12.30 1.65
CA THR A 3 1.23 12.89 1.86
C THR A 3 1.55 13.98 0.83
N THR A 4 1.31 13.72 -0.46
CA THR A 4 1.51 14.73 -1.52
C THR A 4 0.60 15.95 -1.31
N ALA A 5 -0.67 15.71 -0.94
CA ALA A 5 -1.60 16.79 -0.64
C ALA A 5 -1.13 17.66 0.54
N ARG A 6 -0.58 17.03 1.59
CA ARG A 6 0.04 17.73 2.73
C ARG A 6 1.14 18.67 2.24
N TYR A 7 2.16 18.17 1.55
CA TYR A 7 3.31 18.99 1.13
C TYR A 7 2.95 20.08 0.13
N ILE A 8 2.01 19.83 -0.79
CA ILE A 8 1.53 20.89 -1.70
C ILE A 8 0.78 22.00 -0.93
N ALA A 9 -0.03 21.62 0.06
CA ALA A 9 -0.75 22.57 0.91
C ALA A 9 0.19 23.37 1.81
N GLU A 10 1.20 22.73 2.43
CA GLU A 10 2.28 23.39 3.18
C GLU A 10 3.04 24.39 2.33
N GLY A 11 3.23 24.13 1.03
CA GLY A 11 3.76 25.05 0.05
C GLY A 11 2.81 26.19 -0.35
N GLY A 12 1.70 26.40 0.36
CA GLY A 12 0.74 27.49 0.15
C GLY A 12 -0.13 27.34 -1.10
N LYS A 13 -0.22 26.14 -1.69
CA LYS A 13 -1.05 25.89 -2.87
C LYS A 13 -2.41 25.33 -2.50
N ARG A 14 -3.44 25.66 -3.29
CA ARG A 14 -4.78 25.09 -3.14
C ARG A 14 -4.77 23.64 -3.65
N VAL A 15 -5.22 22.71 -2.82
CA VAL A 15 -5.28 21.28 -3.11
C VAL A 15 -6.70 20.77 -2.93
N LEU A 16 -7.18 20.02 -3.91
CA LEU A 16 -8.38 19.20 -3.82
C LEU A 16 -8.01 17.75 -4.10
N VAL A 17 -8.28 16.87 -3.16
CA VAL A 17 -8.13 15.42 -3.29
C VAL A 17 -9.49 14.82 -3.62
N LEU A 18 -9.54 14.03 -4.70
CA LEU A 18 -10.71 13.28 -5.13
C LEU A 18 -10.47 11.80 -4.81
N ASP A 19 -11.29 11.21 -3.96
CA ASP A 19 -11.23 9.77 -3.66
C ASP A 19 -12.55 9.09 -4.03
N SER A 20 -12.45 7.93 -4.66
CA SER A 20 -13.61 7.15 -5.09
C SER A 20 -14.32 6.41 -3.95
N ARG A 21 -13.69 6.31 -2.80
CA ARG A 21 -14.22 5.68 -1.60
C ARG A 21 -15.05 6.69 -0.81
N ASP A 22 -16.06 6.21 -0.11
CA ASP A 22 -16.83 7.05 0.82
C ASP A 22 -16.07 7.31 2.11
N SER A 23 -15.26 6.33 2.54
CA SER A 23 -14.34 6.43 3.69
C SER A 23 -12.92 6.10 3.26
N ILE A 24 -11.97 6.99 3.54
CA ILE A 24 -10.55 6.79 3.23
C ILE A 24 -9.99 5.69 4.15
N GLY A 25 -9.10 4.85 3.58
CA GLY A 25 -8.56 3.69 4.29
C GLY A 25 -9.43 2.43 4.20
N SER A 26 -10.72 2.54 3.84
CA SER A 26 -11.66 1.41 3.75
C SER A 26 -12.15 1.21 2.30
N PRO A 27 -12.31 -0.06 1.85
CA PRO A 27 -11.94 -1.30 2.53
C PRO A 27 -10.41 -1.51 2.56
N LEU A 28 -9.94 -2.27 3.55
CA LEU A 28 -8.53 -2.64 3.69
C LEU A 28 -8.05 -3.47 2.49
N GLN A 29 -6.88 -3.13 1.94
CA GLN A 29 -6.25 -3.82 0.81
C GLN A 29 -4.73 -3.95 1.00
N CYS A 30 -4.27 -4.35 2.19
CA CYS A 30 -2.87 -4.27 2.57
C CYS A 30 -2.49 -5.34 3.60
N GLY A 31 -1.21 -5.78 3.59
CA GLY A 31 -0.61 -6.56 4.68
C GLY A 31 -0.29 -5.73 5.93
N GLU A 32 -0.30 -4.39 5.82
CA GLU A 32 -0.20 -3.42 6.93
C GLU A 32 1.15 -3.30 7.64
N LEU A 33 2.17 -4.03 7.22
CA LEU A 33 3.52 -3.95 7.78
C LEU A 33 4.31 -2.79 7.16
N VAL A 34 4.94 -1.99 8.02
CA VAL A 34 5.94 -0.98 7.62
C VAL A 34 7.20 -1.08 8.50
N PRO A 35 8.39 -0.74 7.99
CA PRO A 35 9.58 -0.60 8.82
C PRO A 35 9.45 0.60 9.76
N THR A 36 10.18 0.59 10.89
CA THR A 36 10.31 1.77 11.75
C THR A 36 11.07 2.90 11.04
N ASN A 37 11.03 4.11 11.62
CA ASN A 37 11.79 5.24 11.08
C ASN A 37 13.30 4.98 11.06
N ASP A 38 13.83 4.25 12.06
CA ASP A 38 15.25 3.87 12.10
C ASP A 38 15.62 2.93 10.96
N GLU A 39 14.79 1.95 10.66
CA GLU A 39 14.99 1.09 9.49
C GLU A 39 14.87 1.90 8.18
N MET A 40 13.93 2.83 8.12
CA MET A 40 13.80 3.68 6.93
C MET A 40 14.97 4.62 6.73
N ARG A 41 15.62 5.14 7.78
CA ARG A 41 16.85 5.93 7.66
C ARG A 41 17.99 5.10 7.04
N ARG A 42 18.06 3.81 7.37
CA ARG A 42 19.05 2.89 6.77
C ARG A 42 18.74 2.61 5.30
N LEU A 43 17.46 2.42 4.96
CA LEU A 43 17.00 2.12 3.59
C LEU A 43 17.02 3.34 2.67
N CYS A 44 16.75 4.52 3.20
CA CYS A 44 16.62 5.77 2.46
C CYS A 44 17.47 6.89 3.09
N PRO A 45 18.81 6.76 3.15
CA PRO A 45 19.69 7.72 3.85
C PRO A 45 19.68 9.13 3.23
N GLY A 46 19.19 9.26 2.00
CA GLY A 46 19.07 10.57 1.33
C GLY A 46 17.78 11.34 1.66
N VAL A 47 16.91 10.83 2.52
CA VAL A 47 15.68 11.51 2.94
C VAL A 47 15.91 12.14 4.33
N PRO A 48 16.05 13.48 4.43
CA PRO A 48 16.52 14.14 5.67
C PRO A 48 15.45 14.21 6.77
N ASP A 49 14.18 14.19 6.41
CA ASP A 49 13.04 14.45 7.30
C ASP A 49 12.15 13.19 7.51
N ILE A 50 12.78 12.02 7.61
CA ILE A 50 12.07 10.72 7.79
C ILE A 50 11.08 10.78 8.95
N ASP A 51 11.42 11.39 10.09
CA ASP A 51 10.56 11.43 11.26
C ASP A 51 9.30 12.27 11.04
N ASP A 52 9.42 13.39 10.37
CA ASP A 52 8.25 14.21 10.02
C ASP A 52 7.42 13.55 8.91
N LEU A 53 8.09 12.95 7.94
CA LEU A 53 7.44 12.33 6.79
C LEU A 53 6.67 11.06 7.16
N LEU A 54 7.26 10.19 8.00
CA LEU A 54 6.73 8.87 8.33
C LEU A 54 6.14 8.83 9.75
N GLN A 55 5.66 9.95 10.26
CA GLN A 55 4.92 9.98 11.53
C GLN A 55 3.78 8.97 11.50
N THR A 56 3.66 8.20 12.55
CA THR A 56 2.57 7.24 12.74
C THR A 56 2.04 7.42 14.16
N PRO A 57 0.77 7.80 14.35
CA PRO A 57 0.20 7.96 15.69
C PRO A 57 0.08 6.61 16.39
N GLU A 58 0.25 6.58 17.72
CA GLU A 58 0.25 5.34 18.50
C GLU A 58 -1.05 4.55 18.33
N GLU A 59 -2.18 5.21 18.23
CA GLU A 59 -3.50 4.59 18.01
C GLU A 59 -3.61 3.87 16.66
N ALA A 60 -2.76 4.22 15.69
CA ALA A 60 -2.69 3.52 14.40
C ALA A 60 -1.66 2.37 14.41
N ILE A 61 -0.94 2.14 15.51
CA ILE A 61 0.00 1.03 15.66
C ILE A 61 -0.73 -0.12 16.35
N SER A 62 -1.01 -1.17 15.59
CA SER A 62 -1.63 -2.39 16.14
C SER A 62 -0.62 -3.26 16.91
N ARG A 63 0.60 -3.36 16.41
CA ARG A 63 1.68 -4.12 17.08
C ARG A 63 3.04 -3.63 16.62
N ARG A 64 4.03 -3.73 17.49
CA ARG A 64 5.46 -3.58 17.16
C ARG A 64 6.08 -4.97 17.04
N THR A 65 7.00 -5.14 16.08
CA THR A 65 7.74 -6.39 15.89
C THR A 65 9.23 -6.08 15.82
N SER A 66 10.04 -7.01 16.32
CA SER A 66 11.51 -6.91 16.32
C SER A 66 12.18 -8.07 15.56
N GLU A 67 11.39 -8.99 15.02
CA GLU A 67 11.91 -10.18 14.34
C GLU A 67 11.13 -10.49 13.07
N MET A 68 11.86 -10.94 12.06
CA MET A 68 11.31 -11.46 10.80
C MET A 68 11.80 -12.87 10.55
N HIS A 69 10.88 -13.77 10.25
CA HIS A 69 11.16 -15.13 9.83
C HIS A 69 10.96 -15.29 8.32
N ILE A 70 12.00 -15.68 7.63
CA ILE A 70 11.91 -16.14 6.24
C ILE A 70 11.81 -17.66 6.28
N VAL A 71 10.66 -18.20 5.89
CA VAL A 71 10.37 -19.63 5.88
C VAL A 71 10.52 -20.17 4.44
N PRO A 72 11.64 -20.82 4.12
CA PRO A 72 11.87 -21.42 2.82
C PRO A 72 11.05 -22.71 2.64
N PRO A 73 11.03 -23.32 1.43
CA PRO A 73 10.33 -24.58 1.18
C PRO A 73 10.75 -25.76 2.07
N SER A 74 11.96 -25.68 2.65
CA SER A 74 12.44 -26.69 3.63
C SER A 74 11.75 -26.63 4.98
N GLY A 75 10.96 -25.59 5.24
CA GLY A 75 10.24 -25.38 6.49
C GLY A 75 11.09 -24.87 7.66
N ARG A 76 12.44 -24.80 7.51
CA ARG A 76 13.31 -24.28 8.58
C ARG A 76 13.47 -22.76 8.48
N PRO A 77 12.90 -21.98 9.42
CA PRO A 77 12.93 -20.53 9.33
C PRO A 77 14.33 -19.95 9.50
N LEU A 78 14.64 -18.95 8.69
CA LEU A 78 15.77 -18.05 8.86
C LEU A 78 15.27 -16.84 9.63
N ARG A 79 15.92 -16.50 10.73
CA ARG A 79 15.50 -15.41 11.64
C ARG A 79 16.37 -14.19 11.45
N TYR A 80 15.75 -13.02 11.38
CA TYR A 80 16.41 -11.74 11.21
C TYR A 80 15.86 -10.73 12.21
N ALA A 81 16.73 -9.91 12.76
CA ALA A 81 16.29 -8.71 13.46
C ALA A 81 15.64 -7.76 12.46
N PHE A 82 14.43 -7.32 12.75
CA PHE A 82 13.68 -6.40 11.92
C PHE A 82 12.72 -5.58 12.77
N GLU A 83 12.95 -4.30 12.89
CA GLU A 83 12.05 -3.41 13.60
C GLU A 83 10.95 -2.89 12.69
N GLY A 84 9.73 -3.33 12.96
CA GLY A 84 8.57 -3.01 12.16
C GLY A 84 7.34 -2.61 12.98
N LEU A 85 6.42 -1.95 12.31
CA LEU A 85 5.12 -1.56 12.83
C LEU A 85 4.02 -2.25 12.02
N MET A 86 3.14 -2.95 12.70
CA MET A 86 1.87 -3.40 12.15
C MET A 86 0.85 -2.29 12.33
N LEU A 87 0.31 -1.78 11.23
CA LEU A 87 -0.61 -0.67 11.26
C LEU A 87 -2.08 -1.10 11.37
N ASN A 88 -2.90 -0.24 11.95
CA ASN A 88 -4.30 -0.15 11.59
C ASN A 88 -4.40 0.87 10.44
N ARG A 89 -4.55 0.37 9.22
CA ARG A 89 -4.51 1.21 8.01
C ARG A 89 -5.67 2.19 7.90
N VAL A 90 -6.81 1.89 8.47
CA VAL A 90 -7.93 2.85 8.48
C VAL A 90 -7.53 4.07 9.30
N LEU A 91 -7.11 3.87 10.55
CA LEU A 91 -6.68 4.96 11.44
C LEU A 91 -5.46 5.72 10.88
N HIS A 92 -4.49 4.99 10.33
CA HIS A 92 -3.31 5.62 9.73
C HIS A 92 -3.65 6.47 8.51
N ASP A 93 -4.50 5.97 7.60
CA ASP A 93 -4.88 6.70 6.40
C ASP A 93 -5.77 7.92 6.73
N GLU A 94 -6.67 7.81 7.71
CA GLU A 94 -7.47 8.92 8.24
C GLU A 94 -6.58 9.99 8.88
N TRP A 95 -5.61 9.58 9.70
CA TRP A 95 -4.63 10.52 10.27
C TRP A 95 -3.84 11.28 9.19
N LEU A 96 -3.42 10.62 8.10
CA LEU A 96 -2.77 11.30 6.98
C LEU A 96 -3.68 12.32 6.29
N VAL A 97 -4.99 12.06 6.25
CA VAL A 97 -6.00 13.01 5.74
C VAL A 97 -6.10 14.22 6.67
N ASP A 98 -6.18 13.99 7.97
CA ASP A 98 -6.28 15.05 8.98
C ASP A 98 -5.03 15.94 8.96
N LEU A 99 -3.85 15.31 8.85
CA LEU A 99 -2.60 16.02 8.73
C LEU A 99 -2.55 16.91 7.47
N ALA A 100 -2.98 16.39 6.32
CA ALA A 100 -3.05 17.17 5.08
C ALA A 100 -4.13 18.27 5.16
N SER A 101 -5.27 17.97 5.76
CA SER A 101 -6.38 18.92 5.93
C SER A 101 -6.01 20.08 6.86
N SER A 102 -5.25 19.81 7.92
CA SER A 102 -4.72 20.83 8.83
C SER A 102 -3.80 21.84 8.12
N LYS A 103 -3.18 21.42 7.00
CA LYS A 103 -2.37 22.27 6.12
C LYS A 103 -3.18 22.96 5.02
N GLY A 104 -4.48 22.70 4.92
CA GLY A 104 -5.42 23.34 4.00
C GLY A 104 -5.80 22.51 2.76
N ALA A 105 -5.40 21.24 2.68
CA ALA A 105 -5.91 20.34 1.66
C ALA A 105 -7.40 20.06 1.87
N LYS A 106 -8.17 20.01 0.78
CA LYS A 106 -9.60 19.67 0.80
C LYS A 106 -9.82 18.30 0.21
N TYR A 107 -10.77 17.55 0.76
CA TYR A 107 -11.12 16.21 0.29
C TYR A 107 -12.55 16.14 -0.19
N LEU A 108 -12.78 15.40 -1.28
CA LEU A 108 -14.08 15.02 -1.77
C LEU A 108 -14.10 13.50 -1.94
N THR A 109 -14.79 12.82 -1.04
CA THR A 109 -15.02 11.38 -1.06
C THR A 109 -16.21 11.01 -1.95
N GLY A 110 -16.39 9.72 -2.28
CA GLY A 110 -17.40 9.28 -3.25
C GLY A 110 -17.16 9.82 -4.67
N ALA A 111 -15.99 10.41 -4.93
CA ALA A 111 -15.66 11.14 -6.15
C ALA A 111 -14.84 10.27 -7.11
N ARG A 112 -15.51 9.36 -7.83
CA ARG A 112 -14.84 8.46 -8.75
C ARG A 112 -14.45 9.17 -10.05
N VAL A 113 -13.15 9.35 -10.25
CA VAL A 113 -12.60 9.90 -11.49
C VAL A 113 -12.79 8.89 -12.63
N GLU A 114 -13.39 9.34 -13.72
CA GLU A 114 -13.55 8.57 -14.95
C GLU A 114 -12.45 8.85 -15.96
N SER A 115 -12.13 10.13 -16.18
CA SER A 115 -11.13 10.53 -17.16
C SER A 115 -10.40 11.81 -16.79
N VAL A 116 -9.21 11.96 -17.36
CA VAL A 116 -8.38 13.18 -17.28
C VAL A 116 -8.00 13.62 -18.68
N LYS A 117 -8.30 14.88 -19.03
CA LYS A 117 -7.95 15.50 -20.32
C LYS A 117 -7.38 16.90 -20.10
N GLY A 118 -6.10 17.10 -20.38
CA GLY A 118 -5.43 18.35 -20.09
C GLY A 118 -5.55 18.70 -18.60
N GLU A 119 -6.05 19.88 -18.29
CA GLU A 119 -6.28 20.37 -16.92
C GLU A 119 -7.63 19.96 -16.31
N THR A 120 -8.43 19.17 -17.05
CA THR A 120 -9.79 18.79 -16.62
C THR A 120 -9.84 17.35 -16.13
N VAL A 121 -10.38 17.16 -14.92
CA VAL A 121 -10.72 15.87 -14.32
C VAL A 121 -12.22 15.73 -14.34
N THR A 122 -12.72 14.67 -14.99
CA THR A 122 -14.15 14.35 -15.08
C THR A 122 -14.48 13.19 -14.15
N LEU A 123 -15.48 13.36 -13.30
CA LEU A 123 -16.01 12.30 -12.46
C LEU A 123 -17.05 11.46 -13.24
N ARG A 124 -17.30 10.26 -12.73
CA ARG A 124 -18.29 9.35 -13.30
C ARG A 124 -19.73 9.89 -13.26
N ASP A 125 -20.02 10.80 -12.34
CA ASP A 125 -21.31 11.49 -12.21
C ASP A 125 -21.44 12.75 -13.08
N GLY A 126 -20.45 13.03 -13.92
CA GLY A 126 -20.41 14.15 -14.86
C GLY A 126 -19.82 15.45 -14.30
N ARG A 127 -19.55 15.55 -13.01
CA ARG A 127 -18.88 16.74 -12.44
C ARG A 127 -17.46 16.89 -13.00
N ASN A 128 -17.06 18.14 -13.23
CA ASN A 128 -15.74 18.48 -13.75
C ASN A 128 -14.98 19.35 -12.75
N PHE A 129 -13.69 19.07 -12.63
CA PHE A 129 -12.76 19.86 -11.83
C PHE A 129 -11.56 20.28 -12.70
N HIS A 130 -11.00 21.45 -12.40
CA HIS A 130 -9.86 21.98 -13.14
C HIS A 130 -8.67 22.19 -12.20
N GLY A 131 -7.51 21.70 -12.59
CA GLY A 131 -6.27 21.86 -11.86
C GLY A 131 -5.11 22.20 -12.78
N LYS A 132 -4.33 23.25 -12.47
CA LYS A 132 -3.11 23.58 -13.22
C LYS A 132 -2.10 22.44 -13.21
N ILE A 133 -2.10 21.65 -12.13
CA ILE A 133 -1.30 20.42 -11.97
C ILE A 133 -2.24 19.33 -11.52
N ILE A 134 -2.15 18.16 -12.12
CA ILE A 134 -2.93 16.98 -11.76
C ILE A 134 -1.98 15.87 -11.31
N VAL A 135 -2.25 15.33 -10.12
CA VAL A 135 -1.47 14.24 -9.53
C VAL A 135 -2.31 12.96 -9.52
N GLY A 136 -1.83 11.95 -10.25
CA GLY A 136 -2.42 10.62 -10.22
C GLY A 136 -1.88 9.83 -9.02
N ALA A 137 -2.74 9.58 -8.04
CA ALA A 137 -2.48 8.82 -6.83
C ALA A 137 -3.49 7.69 -6.60
N GLY A 138 -4.25 7.33 -7.64
CA GLY A 138 -5.34 6.33 -7.61
C GLY A 138 -4.88 4.87 -7.73
N GLY A 139 -3.60 4.59 -7.44
CA GLY A 139 -3.04 3.26 -7.49
C GLY A 139 -2.75 2.77 -8.92
N HIS A 140 -2.52 1.48 -9.09
CA HIS A 140 -2.09 0.91 -10.38
C HIS A 140 -3.14 1.01 -11.50
N ASN A 141 -4.40 1.29 -11.18
CA ASN A 141 -5.49 1.51 -12.13
C ASN A 141 -5.86 3.00 -12.31
N ASP A 142 -4.99 3.90 -11.87
CA ASP A 142 -5.18 5.35 -11.95
C ASP A 142 -5.62 5.82 -13.34
N PRO A 143 -6.69 6.62 -13.47
CA PRO A 143 -7.17 7.12 -14.75
C PRO A 143 -6.17 8.00 -15.49
N LEU A 144 -5.41 8.84 -14.77
CA LEU A 144 -4.36 9.67 -15.37
C LEU A 144 -3.22 8.81 -15.91
N ARG A 145 -2.79 7.79 -15.14
CA ARG A 145 -1.78 6.84 -15.61
C ARG A 145 -2.20 6.18 -16.92
N ARG A 146 -3.44 5.67 -16.99
CA ARG A 146 -3.96 5.03 -18.21
C ARG A 146 -4.04 5.97 -19.41
N ALA A 147 -4.30 7.26 -19.16
CA ALA A 147 -4.44 8.25 -20.23
C ALA A 147 -3.10 8.71 -20.81
N LYS A 148 -2.02 8.74 -20.00
CA LYS A 148 -0.77 9.43 -20.38
C LYS A 148 0.48 8.53 -20.35
N TRP A 149 0.44 7.38 -19.67
CA TRP A 149 1.56 6.45 -19.57
C TRP A 149 1.22 5.09 -20.16
N SER A 150 2.02 4.64 -21.12
CA SER A 150 1.85 3.35 -21.81
C SER A 150 2.60 2.19 -21.15
N GLU A 151 3.42 2.47 -20.14
CA GLU A 151 4.24 1.46 -19.48
C GLU A 151 3.36 0.42 -18.77
N SER A 152 3.50 -0.84 -19.16
CA SER A 152 2.86 -1.96 -18.48
C SER A 152 3.50 -2.20 -17.12
N SER A 153 2.73 -2.68 -16.17
CA SER A 153 3.23 -3.12 -14.87
C SER A 153 2.86 -4.57 -14.61
N LEU A 154 3.83 -5.37 -14.18
CA LEU A 154 3.52 -6.70 -13.63
C LEU A 154 2.64 -6.50 -12.40
N LYS A 155 1.47 -7.13 -12.41
CA LYS A 155 0.53 -7.09 -11.29
C LYS A 155 0.53 -8.43 -10.59
N ILE A 156 0.75 -8.41 -9.29
CA ILE A 156 0.67 -9.57 -8.42
C ILE A 156 -0.68 -9.52 -7.70
N PRO A 157 -1.61 -10.43 -8.00
CA PRO A 157 -2.84 -10.54 -7.25
C PRO A 157 -2.55 -11.08 -5.85
N ILE A 158 -3.24 -10.53 -4.86
CA ILE A 158 -3.14 -10.92 -3.45
C ILE A 158 -4.51 -11.25 -2.87
N LYS A 159 -4.53 -12.15 -1.89
CA LYS A 159 -5.69 -12.45 -1.05
C LYS A 159 -5.23 -12.60 0.39
N PHE A 160 -6.02 -12.09 1.33
CA PHE A 160 -5.68 -12.14 2.75
C PHE A 160 -6.93 -12.12 3.64
N VAL A 161 -6.72 -12.43 4.89
CA VAL A 161 -7.71 -12.31 5.96
C VAL A 161 -7.11 -11.55 7.13
N LEU A 162 -7.98 -10.92 7.93
CA LEU A 162 -7.70 -10.63 9.32
C LEU A 162 -8.31 -11.77 10.14
N MET A 163 -7.50 -12.37 11.00
CA MET A 163 -7.88 -13.50 11.85
C MET A 163 -7.58 -13.13 13.30
N GLU A 164 -8.59 -13.20 14.16
CA GLU A 164 -8.41 -13.10 15.61
C GLU A 164 -7.97 -14.44 16.16
N GLY A 165 -6.99 -14.45 17.07
CA GLY A 165 -6.40 -15.65 17.63
C GLY A 165 -5.04 -15.39 18.23
N GLU A 166 -4.36 -16.43 18.69
CA GLU A 166 -3.02 -16.36 19.25
C GLU A 166 -1.96 -16.55 18.16
N PHE A 167 -1.11 -15.57 17.99
CA PHE A 167 -0.01 -15.58 17.02
C PHE A 167 1.28 -15.13 17.68
N GLY A 168 2.41 -15.65 17.17
CA GLY A 168 3.75 -15.22 17.61
C GLY A 168 4.01 -13.75 17.33
N ASP A 169 5.15 -13.23 17.80
CA ASP A 169 5.52 -11.81 17.67
C ASP A 169 6.29 -11.48 16.38
N ALA A 170 6.88 -12.50 15.75
CA ALA A 170 7.63 -12.32 14.51
C ALA A 170 6.73 -12.16 13.30
N VAL A 171 7.12 -11.31 12.37
CA VAL A 171 6.52 -11.32 11.02
C VAL A 171 7.08 -12.50 10.24
N GLU A 172 6.23 -13.23 9.53
CA GLU A 172 6.64 -14.40 8.77
C GLU A 172 6.40 -14.21 7.28
N LEU A 173 7.40 -14.58 6.47
CA LEU A 173 7.35 -14.64 5.03
C LEU A 173 7.62 -16.07 4.56
N HIS A 174 6.63 -16.73 4.01
CA HIS A 174 6.69 -18.12 3.56
C HIS A 174 6.87 -18.20 2.05
N PHE A 175 7.88 -18.89 1.60
CA PHE A 175 8.22 -19.07 0.19
C PHE A 175 8.05 -20.53 -0.25
N GLY A 176 7.67 -20.72 -1.50
CA GLY A 176 7.56 -22.04 -2.10
C GLY A 176 6.25 -22.27 -2.84
N SER A 177 5.83 -23.53 -2.88
CA SER A 177 4.65 -23.96 -3.65
C SER A 177 3.33 -23.40 -3.16
N MET A 178 3.24 -22.90 -1.89
CA MET A 178 2.06 -22.21 -1.36
C MET A 178 1.83 -20.86 -2.03
N ALA A 179 2.90 -20.20 -2.50
CA ALA A 179 2.81 -18.88 -3.12
C ALA A 179 3.74 -18.77 -4.36
N PRO A 180 3.41 -19.44 -5.47
CA PRO A 180 4.29 -19.55 -6.63
C PRO A 180 4.66 -18.19 -7.24
N GLY A 181 5.95 -17.86 -7.27
CA GLY A 181 6.47 -16.60 -7.78
C GLY A 181 6.21 -15.38 -6.92
N GLY A 182 5.71 -15.59 -5.71
CA GLY A 182 5.49 -14.59 -4.68
C GLY A 182 5.84 -15.13 -3.30
N TYR A 183 5.09 -14.75 -2.29
CA TYR A 183 5.20 -15.27 -0.92
C TYR A 183 3.86 -15.22 -0.20
N ALA A 184 3.72 -16.06 0.84
CA ALA A 184 2.65 -15.94 1.81
C ALA A 184 3.20 -15.29 3.09
N TRP A 185 2.31 -14.65 3.85
CA TRP A 185 2.70 -13.94 5.07
C TRP A 185 1.79 -14.25 6.24
N VAL A 186 2.37 -14.16 7.44
CA VAL A 186 1.67 -14.05 8.72
C VAL A 186 2.23 -12.84 9.44
N PHE A 187 1.44 -11.80 9.53
CA PHE A 187 1.82 -10.54 10.16
C PHE A 187 1.00 -10.33 11.42
N PRO A 188 1.62 -10.48 12.62
CA PRO A 188 0.91 -10.44 13.87
C PRO A 188 0.34 -9.05 14.14
N LYS A 189 -0.89 -9.01 14.64
CA LYS A 189 -1.59 -7.80 15.10
C LYS A 189 -1.88 -7.91 16.60
N GLU A 190 -2.43 -6.86 17.20
CA GLU A 190 -2.72 -6.83 18.64
C GLU A 190 -3.60 -8.02 19.09
N ARG A 191 -4.62 -8.36 18.31
CA ARG A 191 -5.59 -9.43 18.63
C ARG A 191 -5.59 -10.57 17.61
N GLY A 192 -4.49 -10.78 16.90
CA GLY A 192 -4.48 -11.81 15.87
C GLY A 192 -3.40 -11.59 14.83
N ALA A 193 -3.74 -11.80 13.56
CA ALA A 193 -2.81 -11.61 12.45
C ALA A 193 -3.52 -11.20 11.15
N ASN A 194 -2.75 -10.53 10.28
CA ASN A 194 -3.06 -10.40 8.86
C ASN A 194 -2.34 -11.54 8.13
N ILE A 195 -3.10 -12.46 7.54
CA ILE A 195 -2.61 -13.68 6.90
C ILE A 195 -3.00 -13.67 5.44
N GLY A 196 -2.04 -13.83 4.56
CA GLY A 196 -2.35 -13.82 3.14
C GLY A 196 -1.23 -14.31 2.25
N LEU A 197 -1.44 -14.19 0.95
CA LEU A 197 -0.41 -14.49 -0.05
C LEU A 197 -0.63 -13.73 -1.35
N GLY A 198 0.48 -13.61 -2.11
CA GLY A 198 0.48 -13.13 -3.47
C GLY A 198 1.17 -14.11 -4.39
N ILE A 199 0.68 -14.25 -5.61
CA ILE A 199 1.23 -15.18 -6.60
C ILE A 199 1.47 -14.52 -7.95
N GLN A 200 2.39 -15.07 -8.72
CA GLN A 200 2.48 -14.79 -10.15
C GLN A 200 1.83 -15.94 -10.93
N ASN A 201 0.72 -15.68 -11.60
CA ASN A 201 -0.05 -16.71 -12.30
C ASN A 201 0.79 -17.57 -13.27
N LYS A 202 1.83 -16.99 -13.88
CA LYS A 202 2.75 -17.74 -14.79
C LYS A 202 3.51 -18.89 -14.12
N PHE A 203 3.61 -18.89 -12.78
CA PHE A 203 4.27 -19.94 -12.01
C PHE A 203 3.30 -20.85 -11.25
N SER A 204 2.01 -20.52 -11.21
CA SER A 204 1.02 -21.24 -10.41
C SER A 204 0.52 -22.54 -11.05
N LYS A 205 0.90 -22.82 -12.31
CA LYS A 205 0.42 -23.98 -13.09
C LYS A 205 -1.13 -24.01 -13.08
N ASP A 206 -1.73 -25.10 -12.61
CA ASP A 206 -3.18 -25.29 -12.55
C ASP A 206 -3.82 -24.81 -11.24
N ARG A 207 -3.03 -24.21 -10.33
CA ARG A 207 -3.53 -23.72 -9.05
C ARG A 207 -3.87 -22.23 -9.13
N ASN A 208 -4.99 -21.83 -8.57
CA ASN A 208 -5.43 -20.43 -8.54
C ASN A 208 -5.20 -19.79 -7.17
N LEU A 209 -5.24 -18.46 -7.14
CA LEU A 209 -5.02 -17.66 -5.93
C LEU A 209 -5.96 -18.06 -4.79
N ASN A 210 -7.24 -18.33 -5.09
CA ASN A 210 -8.22 -18.65 -4.05
C ASN A 210 -7.90 -19.97 -3.35
N SER A 211 -7.65 -21.03 -4.13
CA SER A 211 -7.32 -22.34 -3.56
C SER A 211 -6.03 -22.32 -2.74
N LEU A 212 -5.00 -21.60 -3.22
CA LEU A 212 -3.74 -21.43 -2.51
C LEU A 212 -3.93 -20.65 -1.20
N ALA A 213 -4.72 -19.57 -1.23
CA ALA A 213 -4.98 -18.77 -0.03
C ALA A 213 -5.81 -19.55 1.00
N ASP A 214 -6.85 -20.24 0.56
CA ASP A 214 -7.70 -21.02 1.47
C ASP A 214 -6.89 -22.16 2.12
N GLU A 215 -6.02 -22.85 1.37
CA GLU A 215 -5.10 -23.86 1.89
C GLU A 215 -4.10 -23.28 2.89
N PHE A 216 -3.47 -22.14 2.59
CA PHE A 216 -2.50 -21.52 3.49
C PHE A 216 -3.16 -21.02 4.78
N ILE A 217 -4.32 -20.35 4.66
CA ILE A 217 -5.06 -19.81 5.80
C ILE A 217 -5.57 -20.95 6.71
N SER A 218 -5.95 -22.11 6.15
CA SER A 218 -6.45 -23.24 6.94
C SER A 218 -5.42 -23.87 7.88
N ASN A 219 -4.14 -23.53 7.78
CA ASN A 219 -3.11 -23.97 8.73
C ASN A 219 -3.13 -23.20 10.05
N TYR A 220 -3.95 -22.16 10.16
CA TYR A 220 -4.04 -21.30 11.34
C TYR A 220 -5.41 -21.37 11.97
N GLU A 221 -5.45 -21.32 13.29
CA GLU A 221 -6.69 -21.35 14.08
C GLU A 221 -7.06 -19.94 14.53
N GLY A 222 -8.34 -19.60 14.41
CA GLY A 222 -8.88 -18.31 14.84
C GLY A 222 -10.14 -17.92 14.08
N ASP A 223 -10.73 -16.78 14.49
CA ASP A 223 -11.93 -16.24 13.89
C ASP A 223 -11.61 -15.24 12.78
N ILE A 224 -12.04 -15.52 11.56
CA ILE A 224 -11.84 -14.61 10.44
C ILE A 224 -12.82 -13.44 10.54
N THR A 225 -12.31 -12.25 10.81
CA THR A 225 -13.09 -11.02 10.96
C THR A 225 -13.18 -10.19 9.67
N PHE A 226 -12.21 -10.37 8.75
CA PHE A 226 -12.21 -9.68 7.47
C PHE A 226 -11.57 -10.54 6.37
N ARG A 227 -12.06 -10.39 5.14
CA ARG A 227 -11.47 -10.99 3.93
C ARG A 227 -11.17 -9.89 2.91
N GLY A 228 -9.92 -9.81 2.48
CA GLY A 228 -9.46 -8.82 1.53
C GLY A 228 -8.80 -9.41 0.30
N ALA A 229 -8.81 -8.65 -0.78
CA ALA A 229 -8.09 -8.96 -2.00
C ALA A 229 -7.60 -7.67 -2.67
N GLY A 230 -6.58 -7.80 -3.48
CA GLY A 230 -6.02 -6.67 -4.20
C GLY A 230 -5.01 -7.09 -5.25
N SER A 231 -4.28 -6.13 -5.78
CA SER A 231 -3.12 -6.41 -6.60
C SER A 231 -2.06 -5.33 -6.43
N LEU A 232 -0.80 -5.73 -6.52
CA LEU A 232 0.38 -4.87 -6.36
C LEU A 232 1.10 -4.68 -7.69
N PRO A 233 1.55 -3.46 -8.02
CA PRO A 233 2.47 -3.25 -9.14
C PRO A 233 3.88 -3.68 -8.72
N MET A 234 4.45 -4.71 -9.35
CA MET A 234 5.74 -5.30 -8.97
C MET A 234 6.83 -5.11 -10.02
N SER A 235 6.67 -4.17 -10.94
CA SER A 235 7.68 -3.85 -11.96
C SER A 235 8.70 -2.81 -11.50
N GLY A 236 8.55 -2.27 -10.29
CA GLY A 236 9.29 -1.08 -9.84
C GLY A 236 8.74 0.21 -10.42
N SER A 237 9.39 1.29 -10.06
CA SER A 237 8.98 2.64 -10.47
C SER A 237 9.11 2.86 -11.97
N ILE A 238 8.17 3.62 -12.52
CA ILE A 238 8.26 4.09 -13.92
C ILE A 238 9.44 5.05 -14.09
N LYS A 239 9.93 5.19 -15.33
CA LYS A 239 11.12 6.02 -15.62
C LYS A 239 10.83 7.52 -15.55
N GLN A 240 9.62 7.93 -15.88
CA GLN A 240 9.23 9.35 -15.95
C GLN A 240 7.97 9.58 -15.13
N PHE A 241 8.11 10.22 -13.97
CA PHE A 241 7.01 10.54 -13.06
C PHE A 241 6.19 11.75 -13.50
N VAL A 242 6.78 12.64 -14.27
CA VAL A 242 6.20 13.92 -14.69
C VAL A 242 6.09 13.96 -16.21
N LYS A 243 4.92 14.30 -16.72
CA LYS A 243 4.66 14.61 -18.12
C LYS A 243 3.83 15.88 -18.19
N GLU A 244 4.42 16.96 -18.74
CA GLU A 244 3.75 18.27 -18.78
C GLU A 244 3.35 18.73 -17.35
N ASN A 245 2.06 18.95 -17.12
CA ASN A 245 1.47 19.32 -15.83
C ASN A 245 0.84 18.13 -15.08
N HIS A 246 1.22 16.90 -15.43
CA HIS A 246 0.72 15.67 -14.85
C HIS A 246 1.83 14.94 -14.11
N LEU A 247 1.53 14.47 -12.90
CA LEU A 247 2.46 13.71 -12.05
C LEU A 247 1.81 12.39 -11.61
N LEU A 248 2.65 11.38 -11.37
CA LEU A 248 2.21 10.12 -10.74
C LEU A 248 2.98 9.90 -9.44
N VAL A 249 2.27 9.38 -8.40
CA VAL A 249 2.86 9.05 -7.09
C VAL A 249 2.32 7.72 -6.57
N GLY A 250 3.06 7.09 -5.66
CA GLY A 250 2.68 5.80 -5.08
C GLY A 250 2.56 4.69 -6.13
N ASP A 251 1.60 3.80 -5.96
CA ASP A 251 1.39 2.66 -6.88
C ASP A 251 1.07 3.10 -8.32
N SER A 252 0.51 4.30 -8.51
CA SER A 252 0.31 4.86 -9.87
C SER A 252 1.64 5.08 -10.59
N ALA A 253 2.70 5.38 -9.84
CA ALA A 253 4.06 5.52 -10.33
C ALA A 253 4.89 4.23 -10.21
N GLY A 254 4.31 3.13 -9.69
CA GLY A 254 5.03 1.90 -9.40
C GLY A 254 6.01 2.02 -8.22
N MET A 255 5.76 2.94 -7.29
CA MET A 255 6.59 3.16 -6.10
C MET A 255 6.34 2.05 -5.06
N VAL A 256 6.69 0.84 -5.45
CA VAL A 256 6.61 -0.39 -4.65
C VAL A 256 7.92 -1.14 -4.86
N LEU A 257 8.49 -1.68 -3.79
CA LEU A 257 9.68 -2.50 -3.88
C LEU A 257 9.37 -3.83 -4.61
N PRO A 258 10.01 -4.11 -5.75
CA PRO A 258 9.71 -5.32 -6.52
C PRO A 258 10.07 -6.63 -5.82
N SER A 259 10.91 -6.56 -4.77
CA SER A 259 11.37 -7.73 -4.01
C SER A 259 10.32 -8.27 -3.03
N ASN A 260 9.51 -7.37 -2.43
CA ASN A 260 8.62 -7.74 -1.32
C ASN A 260 7.27 -7.02 -1.31
N GLY A 261 6.98 -6.14 -2.27
CA GLY A 261 5.71 -5.43 -2.32
C GLY A 261 5.55 -4.29 -1.31
N ALA A 262 6.62 -3.88 -0.59
CA ALA A 262 6.55 -2.76 0.33
C ALA A 262 6.35 -1.45 -0.44
N GLY A 263 5.22 -0.78 -0.19
CA GLY A 263 4.80 0.41 -0.95
C GLY A 263 4.43 1.60 -0.09
N ILE A 264 3.98 1.42 1.15
CA ILE A 264 3.43 2.50 1.98
C ILE A 264 4.47 3.61 2.19
N THR A 265 5.59 3.28 2.82
CA THR A 265 6.66 4.24 3.14
C THR A 265 7.32 4.81 1.89
N ILE A 266 7.52 3.98 0.86
CA ILE A 266 8.08 4.43 -0.43
C ILE A 266 7.13 5.41 -1.14
N ALA A 267 5.81 5.17 -1.09
CA ALA A 267 4.81 6.09 -1.61
C ALA A 267 4.75 7.41 -0.82
N MET A 268 5.02 7.38 0.48
CA MET A 268 5.13 8.60 1.31
C MET A 268 6.38 9.40 0.93
N VAL A 269 7.54 8.74 0.80
CA VAL A 269 8.79 9.37 0.33
C VAL A 269 8.61 9.99 -1.06
N GLY A 270 8.05 9.25 -2.00
CA GLY A 270 7.81 9.77 -3.36
C GLY A 270 6.66 10.79 -3.45
N GLY A 271 5.81 10.86 -2.44
CA GLY A 271 4.71 11.82 -2.35
C GLY A 271 5.10 13.19 -1.79
N ARG A 272 6.27 13.28 -1.16
CA ARG A 272 6.90 14.50 -0.69
C ARG A 272 7.53 15.28 -1.86
#